data_f134c7f3229d687607870b7f2a6ea622
#
_entry.id   f134c7f3229d687607870b7f2a6ea622
#
_cell.length_a   1.000
_cell.length_b   1.000
_cell.length_c   1.000
_cell.angle_alpha   90.00
_cell.angle_beta   90.00
_cell.angle_gamma   90.00
#
_symmetry.space_group_name_H-M   'P 1'
#
loop_
_entity.id
_entity.type
_entity.pdbx_description
1 polymer ?
#
loop_
_entity_poly.entity_id
_entity_poly.type
_entity_poly.pdbx_seq_one_letter_code
_entity_poly.pdbx_strand_id
1 'polypeptide(L)'
;MYNHRWKTAARIFVTAWFLIGGVMHFVNPEPFVRIMPPYIPFHLACVYISGAFELAGAIGLWIKPLRNLAGYGLMVLTAVVTLANIHMYQHPDLFPNIPEWLLLVRFPVQAILIWLIWWCSRPEKTATVKP
;
A
#
# COMPACT_ATOMS: atom_id res chain seq x y z
N MET A 1 25.54 7.68 6.36
CA MET A 1 25.18 6.76 7.46
C MET A 1 23.76 6.94 8.00
N TYR A 2 23.35 8.16 8.27
CA TYR A 2 22.01 8.45 8.79
C TYR A 2 20.86 7.98 7.88
N ASN A 3 21.00 8.13 6.57
CA ASN A 3 19.94 7.83 5.59
C ASN A 3 19.63 6.33 5.47
N HIS A 4 20.60 5.46 5.69
CA HIS A 4 20.42 4.01 5.57
C HIS A 4 19.49 3.44 6.65
N ARG A 5 19.68 3.85 7.89
CA ARG A 5 18.89 3.35 9.04
C ARG A 5 17.42 3.74 8.91
N TRP A 6 17.15 4.98 8.53
CA TRP A 6 15.79 5.48 8.35
C TRP A 6 15.09 4.83 7.16
N LYS A 7 15.79 4.62 6.05
CA LYS A 7 15.23 3.87 4.90
C LYS A 7 14.91 2.42 5.28
N THR A 8 15.76 1.78 6.06
CA THR A 8 15.49 0.42 6.55
C THR A 8 14.29 0.41 7.49
N ALA A 9 14.18 1.36 8.40
CA ALA A 9 13.02 1.49 9.29
C ALA A 9 11.72 1.71 8.50
N ALA A 10 11.74 2.60 7.52
CA ALA A 10 10.59 2.82 6.62
C ALA A 10 10.23 1.55 5.83
N ARG A 11 11.23 0.81 5.36
CA ARG A 11 11.02 -0.46 4.65
C ARG A 11 10.40 -1.51 5.55
N ILE A 12 10.82 -1.62 6.80
CA ILE A 12 10.21 -2.51 7.79
C ILE A 12 8.75 -2.14 8.01
N PHE A 13 8.47 -0.85 8.20
CA PHE A 13 7.10 -0.36 8.38
C PHE A 13 6.20 -0.68 7.17
N VAL A 14 6.67 -0.35 5.97
CA VAL A 14 5.93 -0.61 4.72
C VAL A 14 5.71 -2.11 4.52
N THR A 15 6.73 -2.92 4.79
CA THR A 15 6.63 -4.38 4.71
C THR A 15 5.58 -4.91 5.67
N ALA A 16 5.60 -4.49 6.93
CA ALA A 16 4.60 -4.90 7.92
C ALA A 16 3.19 -4.49 7.50
N TRP A 17 3.02 -3.27 7.00
CA TRP A 17 1.75 -2.76 6.51
C TRP A 17 1.15 -3.66 5.41
N PHE A 18 1.95 -3.99 4.39
CA PHE A 18 1.48 -4.78 3.25
C PHE A 18 1.43 -6.28 3.54
N LEU A 19 2.26 -6.81 4.42
CA LEU A 19 2.14 -8.21 4.86
C LEU A 19 0.84 -8.42 5.64
N ILE A 20 0.55 -7.55 6.58
CA ILE A 20 -0.70 -7.63 7.37
C ILE A 20 -1.91 -7.43 6.45
N GLY A 21 -1.89 -6.38 5.63
CA GLY A 21 -2.95 -6.11 4.68
C GLY A 21 -3.16 -7.26 3.69
N GLY A 22 -2.10 -7.74 3.07
CA GLY A 22 -2.15 -8.83 2.10
C GLY A 22 -2.68 -10.13 2.69
N VAL A 23 -2.25 -10.50 3.88
CA VAL A 23 -2.79 -11.67 4.60
C VAL A 23 -4.26 -11.50 4.90
N MET A 24 -4.69 -10.31 5.34
CA MET A 24 -6.09 -10.04 5.65
C MET A 24 -7.01 -10.14 4.43
N HIS A 25 -6.50 -9.86 3.22
CA HIS A 25 -7.25 -10.07 1.98
C HIS A 25 -7.68 -11.54 1.78
N PHE A 26 -6.91 -12.48 2.29
CA PHE A 26 -7.22 -13.91 2.20
C PHE A 26 -7.98 -14.43 3.42
N VAL A 27 -7.63 -13.96 4.61
CA VAL A 27 -8.24 -14.42 5.88
C VAL A 27 -9.64 -13.86 6.06
N ASN A 28 -9.84 -12.59 5.76
CA ASN A 28 -11.13 -11.91 5.89
C ASN A 28 -11.36 -10.95 4.72
N PRO A 29 -11.72 -11.44 3.54
CA PRO A 29 -11.86 -10.62 2.34
C PRO A 29 -13.10 -9.72 2.34
N GLU A 30 -14.12 -10.02 3.12
CA GLU A 30 -15.42 -9.35 3.08
C GLU A 30 -15.36 -7.83 3.27
N PRO A 31 -14.62 -7.27 4.25
CA PRO A 31 -14.50 -5.82 4.38
C PRO A 31 -13.90 -5.14 3.15
N PHE A 32 -12.98 -5.80 2.48
CA PHE A 32 -12.35 -5.28 1.25
C PHE A 32 -13.29 -5.34 0.05
N VAL A 33 -14.09 -6.39 -0.05
CA VAL A 33 -15.15 -6.50 -1.08
C VAL A 33 -16.19 -5.41 -0.90
N ARG A 34 -16.59 -5.15 0.35
CA ARG A 34 -17.64 -4.18 0.69
C ARG A 34 -17.29 -2.75 0.29
N ILE A 35 -16.02 -2.36 0.34
CA ILE A 35 -15.58 -1.00 -0.01
C ILE A 35 -15.32 -0.82 -1.51
N MET A 36 -15.38 -1.88 -2.31
CA MET A 36 -15.13 -1.77 -3.75
C MET A 36 -16.26 -1.03 -4.46
N PRO A 37 -15.92 -0.10 -5.38
CA PRO A 37 -16.91 0.54 -6.22
C PRO A 37 -17.70 -0.48 -7.06
N PRO A 38 -19.00 -0.30 -7.24
CA PRO A 38 -19.84 -1.27 -7.98
C PRO A 38 -19.49 -1.39 -9.46
N TYR A 39 -18.81 -0.41 -10.05
CA TYR A 39 -18.36 -0.46 -11.44
C TYR A 39 -17.14 -1.37 -11.69
N ILE A 40 -16.46 -1.82 -10.62
CA ILE A 40 -15.36 -2.78 -10.74
C ILE A 40 -15.97 -4.19 -10.75
N PRO A 41 -15.69 -5.02 -11.78
CA PRO A 41 -16.18 -6.39 -11.83
C PRO A 41 -15.36 -7.33 -10.93
N PHE A 42 -15.92 -8.49 -10.60
CA PHE A 42 -15.24 -9.58 -9.91
C PHE A 42 -14.57 -9.16 -8.58
N HIS A 43 -15.33 -8.55 -7.67
CA HIS A 43 -14.82 -7.99 -6.42
C HIS A 43 -13.95 -8.95 -5.63
N LEU A 44 -14.40 -10.19 -5.41
CA LEU A 44 -13.64 -11.17 -4.62
C LEU A 44 -12.31 -11.54 -5.30
N ALA A 45 -12.32 -11.74 -6.62
CA ALA A 45 -11.11 -12.01 -7.38
C ALA A 45 -10.13 -10.82 -7.31
N CYS A 46 -10.63 -9.59 -7.43
CA CYS A 46 -9.81 -8.38 -7.28
C CYS A 46 -9.18 -8.28 -5.90
N VAL A 47 -9.91 -8.62 -4.84
CA VAL A 47 -9.40 -8.63 -3.47
C VAL A 47 -8.26 -9.63 -3.32
N TYR A 48 -8.42 -10.84 -3.80
CA TYR A 48 -7.37 -11.87 -3.75
C TYR A 48 -6.15 -11.50 -4.59
N ILE A 49 -6.35 -10.98 -5.78
CA ILE A 49 -5.25 -10.51 -6.65
C ILE A 49 -4.49 -9.38 -5.97
N SER A 50 -5.19 -8.40 -5.41
CA SER A 50 -4.58 -7.31 -4.65
C SER A 50 -3.75 -7.81 -3.47
N GLY A 51 -4.29 -8.76 -2.70
CA GLY A 51 -3.58 -9.38 -1.59
C GLY A 51 -2.31 -10.09 -2.02
N ALA A 52 -2.35 -10.84 -3.14
CA ALA A 52 -1.18 -11.49 -3.70
C ALA A 52 -0.10 -10.47 -4.12
N PHE A 53 -0.47 -9.37 -4.77
CA PHE A 53 0.45 -8.30 -5.13
C PHE A 53 1.02 -7.58 -3.90
N GLU A 54 0.23 -7.37 -2.85
CA GLU A 54 0.72 -6.79 -1.60
C GLU A 54 1.81 -7.66 -0.95
N LEU A 55 1.58 -8.97 -0.87
CA LEU A 55 2.56 -9.91 -0.32
C LEU A 55 3.82 -9.97 -1.18
N ALA A 56 3.67 -10.09 -2.50
CA ALA A 56 4.79 -10.12 -3.43
C ALA A 56 5.60 -8.82 -3.38
N GLY A 57 4.94 -7.67 -3.32
CA GLY A 57 5.58 -6.37 -3.20
C GLY A 57 6.34 -6.20 -1.88
N ALA A 58 5.74 -6.60 -0.77
CA ALA A 58 6.37 -6.56 0.55
C ALA A 58 7.66 -7.39 0.59
N ILE A 59 7.63 -8.61 0.04
CA ILE A 59 8.80 -9.48 -0.06
C ILE A 59 9.84 -8.89 -1.03
N GLY A 60 9.38 -8.39 -2.19
CA GLY A 60 10.24 -7.82 -3.22
C GLY A 60 11.04 -6.60 -2.77
N LEU A 61 10.56 -5.84 -1.79
CA LEU A 61 11.31 -4.71 -1.20
C LEU A 61 12.65 -5.14 -0.57
N TRP A 62 12.77 -6.38 -0.16
CA TRP A 62 13.99 -6.91 0.48
C TRP A 62 14.96 -7.55 -0.50
N ILE A 63 14.50 -7.85 -1.71
CA ILE A 63 15.33 -8.42 -2.78
C ILE A 63 15.91 -7.27 -3.61
N LYS A 64 17.21 -7.00 -3.46
CA LYS A 64 17.88 -5.84 -4.06
C LYS A 64 17.52 -5.58 -5.54
N PRO A 65 17.62 -6.56 -6.47
CA PRO A 65 17.31 -6.31 -7.87
C PRO A 65 15.81 -6.04 -8.13
N LEU A 66 14.91 -6.51 -7.26
CA LEU A 66 13.46 -6.34 -7.40
C LEU A 66 12.90 -5.13 -6.64
N ARG A 67 13.69 -4.53 -5.75
CA ARG A 67 13.23 -3.49 -4.82
C ARG A 67 12.54 -2.32 -5.50
N ASN A 68 13.12 -1.81 -6.58
CA ASN A 68 12.51 -0.70 -7.33
C ASN A 68 11.20 -1.11 -7.98
N LEU A 69 11.16 -2.29 -8.59
CA LEU A 69 9.96 -2.83 -9.23
C LEU A 69 8.85 -3.06 -8.20
N ALA A 70 9.20 -3.67 -7.06
CA ALA A 70 8.27 -3.88 -5.95
C ALA A 70 7.72 -2.55 -5.42
N GLY A 71 8.58 -1.54 -5.28
CA GLY A 71 8.17 -0.19 -4.88
C GLY A 71 7.17 0.42 -5.86
N TYR A 72 7.43 0.38 -7.14
CA TYR A 72 6.49 0.87 -8.16
C TYR A 72 5.17 0.10 -8.14
N GLY A 73 5.22 -1.23 -8.03
CA GLY A 73 4.02 -2.05 -7.94
C GLY A 73 3.15 -1.71 -6.73
N LEU A 74 3.75 -1.55 -5.57
CA LEU A 74 3.04 -1.15 -4.35
C LEU A 74 2.47 0.27 -4.43
N MET A 75 3.19 1.20 -5.07
CA MET A 75 2.68 2.56 -5.29
C MET A 75 1.46 2.56 -6.21
N VAL A 76 1.51 1.82 -7.31
CA VAL A 76 0.38 1.69 -8.25
C VAL A 76 -0.80 1.05 -7.55
N LEU A 77 -0.57 -0.01 -6.79
CA LEU A 77 -1.62 -0.69 -6.02
C LEU A 77 -2.28 0.25 -5.01
N THR A 78 -1.50 1.02 -4.27
CA THR A 78 -1.99 2.02 -3.31
C THR A 78 -2.81 3.10 -4.01
N ALA A 79 -2.36 3.57 -5.18
CA ALA A 79 -3.10 4.53 -6.00
C ALA A 79 -4.45 3.95 -6.48
N VAL A 80 -4.47 2.69 -6.90
CA VAL A 80 -5.71 2.01 -7.32
C VAL A 80 -6.68 1.84 -6.15
N VAL A 81 -6.19 1.52 -4.96
CA VAL A 81 -7.01 1.42 -3.73
C VAL A 81 -7.64 2.77 -3.36
N THR A 82 -7.08 3.88 -3.81
CA THR A 82 -7.70 5.20 -3.64
C THR A 82 -9.09 5.27 -4.25
N LEU A 83 -9.39 4.51 -5.30
CA LEU A 83 -10.73 4.43 -5.87
C LEU A 83 -11.76 3.92 -4.86
N ALA A 84 -11.39 2.93 -4.04
CA ALA A 84 -12.24 2.44 -2.96
C ALA A 84 -12.46 3.51 -1.88
N ASN A 85 -11.42 4.25 -1.52
CA ASN A 85 -11.53 5.34 -0.56
C ASN A 85 -12.39 6.50 -1.08
N ILE A 86 -12.32 6.82 -2.36
CA ILE A 86 -13.19 7.81 -3.00
C ILE A 86 -14.64 7.34 -2.94
N HIS A 87 -14.91 6.08 -3.26
CA HIS A 87 -16.24 5.49 -3.19
C HIS A 87 -16.83 5.56 -1.78
N MET A 88 -16.04 5.19 -0.76
CA MET A 88 -16.46 5.29 0.65
C MET A 88 -16.76 6.74 1.06
N TYR A 89 -15.94 7.69 0.65
CA TYR A 89 -16.13 9.11 0.96
C TYR A 89 -17.38 9.70 0.29
N GLN A 90 -17.68 9.27 -0.93
CA GLN A 90 -18.86 9.71 -1.68
C GLN A 90 -20.17 9.08 -1.18
N HIS A 91 -20.08 7.95 -0.49
CA HIS A 91 -21.24 7.17 -0.01
C HIS A 91 -21.11 6.81 1.48
N PRO A 92 -20.99 7.81 2.38
CA PRO A 92 -20.80 7.54 3.80
C PRO A 92 -21.99 6.81 4.45
N ASP A 93 -23.19 6.94 3.87
CA ASP A 93 -24.41 6.24 4.27
C ASP A 93 -24.31 4.71 4.15
N LEU A 94 -23.47 4.20 3.24
CA LEU A 94 -23.19 2.76 3.10
C LEU A 94 -22.24 2.25 4.20
N PHE A 95 -21.59 3.14 4.93
CA PHE A 95 -20.59 2.82 5.97
C PHE A 95 -20.92 3.51 7.29
N PRO A 96 -22.12 3.26 7.87
CA PRO A 96 -22.60 4.01 9.03
C PRO A 96 -21.75 3.83 10.29
N ASN A 97 -20.96 2.77 10.37
CA ASN A 97 -20.06 2.48 11.49
C ASN A 97 -18.69 3.19 11.39
N ILE A 98 -18.43 3.87 10.27
CA ILE A 98 -17.17 4.57 10.04
C ILE A 98 -17.44 6.08 10.08
N PRO A 99 -16.81 6.82 11.01
CA PRO A 99 -16.97 8.28 11.07
C PRO A 99 -16.46 8.95 9.79
N GLU A 100 -17.13 9.99 9.33
CA GLU A 100 -16.75 10.72 8.11
C GLU A 100 -15.32 11.26 8.16
N TRP A 101 -14.87 11.76 9.31
CA TRP A 101 -13.51 12.25 9.47
C TRP A 101 -12.46 11.16 9.20
N LEU A 102 -12.76 9.89 9.52
CA LEU A 102 -11.86 8.76 9.26
C LEU A 102 -11.79 8.46 7.76
N LEU A 103 -12.90 8.62 7.03
CA LEU A 103 -12.92 8.48 5.57
C LEU A 103 -12.02 9.54 4.91
N LEU A 104 -12.05 10.75 5.44
CA LEU A 104 -11.22 11.86 4.94
C LEU A 104 -9.72 11.65 5.25
N VAL A 105 -9.39 11.18 6.46
CA VAL A 105 -8.01 10.93 6.91
C VAL A 105 -7.30 9.87 6.06
N ARG A 106 -8.03 8.96 5.46
CA ARG A 106 -7.46 7.92 4.57
C ARG A 106 -6.66 8.51 3.40
N PHE A 107 -7.06 9.66 2.86
CA PHE A 107 -6.36 10.29 1.73
C PHE A 107 -4.94 10.75 2.08
N PRO A 108 -4.71 11.57 3.13
CA PRO A 108 -3.35 11.93 3.52
C PRO A 108 -2.52 10.73 3.98
N VAL A 109 -3.12 9.73 4.63
CA VAL A 109 -2.43 8.49 5.00
C VAL A 109 -1.92 7.75 3.77
N GLN A 110 -2.72 7.65 2.73
CA GLN A 110 -2.28 7.04 1.47
C GLN A 110 -1.18 7.83 0.76
N ALA A 111 -1.26 9.15 0.78
CA ALA A 111 -0.21 10.01 0.21
C ALA A 111 1.13 9.80 0.94
N ILE A 112 1.12 9.75 2.26
CA ILE A 112 2.30 9.46 3.09
C ILE A 112 2.83 8.06 2.80
N LEU A 113 1.95 7.07 2.69
CA LEU A 113 2.32 5.69 2.39
C LEU A 113 3.01 5.58 1.02
N ILE A 114 2.46 6.21 0.00
CA ILE A 114 3.07 6.26 -1.35
C ILE A 114 4.46 6.90 -1.28
N TRP A 115 4.60 8.00 -0.56
CA TRP A 115 5.89 8.66 -0.38
C TRP A 115 6.90 7.74 0.35
N LEU A 116 6.48 7.05 1.42
CA LEU A 116 7.34 6.11 2.15
C LEU A 116 7.79 4.95 1.26
N ILE A 117 6.88 4.38 0.46
CA ILE A 117 7.20 3.32 -0.50
C ILE A 117 8.25 3.81 -1.49
N TRP A 118 7.99 4.97 -2.09
CA TRP A 118 8.92 5.57 -3.05
C TRP A 118 10.30 5.77 -2.42
N TRP A 119 10.35 6.38 -1.25
CA TRP A 119 11.60 6.71 -0.58
C TRP A 119 12.40 5.47 -0.16
N CYS A 120 11.76 4.47 0.45
CA CYS A 120 12.44 3.28 0.95
C CYS A 120 12.83 2.26 -0.14
N SER A 121 12.20 2.36 -1.33
CA SER A 121 12.50 1.48 -2.47
C SER A 121 13.63 2.00 -3.36
N ARG A 122 13.98 3.29 -3.27
CA ARG A 122 15.05 3.88 -4.07
C ARG A 122 16.44 3.41 -3.64
N PRO A 123 17.38 3.28 -4.62
CA PRO A 123 18.75 2.95 -4.28
C PRO A 123 19.36 4.02 -3.37
N GLU A 124 20.22 3.57 -2.50
CA GLU A 124 21.01 4.48 -1.67
C GLU A 124 22.07 5.15 -2.57
N LYS A 125 22.19 6.46 -2.43
CA LYS A 125 23.31 7.16 -3.05
C LYS A 125 24.57 6.65 -2.38
N THR A 126 25.35 5.83 -3.07
CA THR A 126 26.72 5.53 -2.67
C THR A 126 27.45 6.86 -2.60
N ALA A 127 27.98 7.20 -1.42
CA ALA A 127 28.92 8.29 -1.32
C ALA A 127 30.09 7.95 -2.25
N THR A 128 30.19 8.68 -3.36
CA THR A 128 31.37 8.63 -4.22
C THR A 128 32.52 9.11 -3.37
N VAL A 129 33.31 8.17 -2.86
CA VAL A 129 34.63 8.52 -2.35
C VAL A 129 35.38 9.07 -3.54
N LYS A 130 35.48 10.40 -3.64
CA LYS A 130 36.39 11.02 -4.59
C LYS A 130 37.79 10.54 -4.23
N PRO A 131 38.58 10.08 -5.23
CA PRO A 131 39.97 9.71 -4.99
C PRO A 131 40.81 10.92 -4.52
#